data_7f893e12c818ec4970e574f78634af5b
#
_entry.id   7f893e12c818ec4970e574f78634af5b
#
_cell.length_a   1.000
_cell.length_b   1.000
_cell.length_c   1.000
_cell.angle_alpha   90.00
_cell.angle_beta   90.00
_cell.angle_gamma   90.00
#
_symmetry.space_group_name_H-M   'P 1'
#
loop_
_entity.id
_entity.type
_entity.pdbx_description
1 polymer ?
#
loop_
_entity_poly.entity_id
_entity_poly.type
_entity_poly.pdbx_seq_one_letter_code
_entity_poly.pdbx_strand_id
1 'polypeptide(L)'
;VADGRSPALWRSPRTWLALGTAVLAGSALLVSGASSASAATGNNVNPEGILKYGVDLNDTFSNTFDPGASTDDCSYQVYSALYDSLLSAANTTVNPLLATSYTDTPSSITFHLRPGATFSNGDPVTAATVEASIDHIKTSPFRFSLTYIQSIQQVNPTTITFTLNKPVAGDVLLAMTYIDGMQLDPAALPTSSTVPASSGPFTLSSYQQGSSILLKANHTYWDKSAYKLGGVDFVQVSPGPQEVSALETGAVDMLPIQPEDYAAVKALPNVGIATTKSEDYLVMQTRQSGAPFNDPKVRAAMEYAVDRKGINNAVFSGLGQPAYQPFPSWTAGYNKAVGNKYTYQPAKAKAMLAASGHPHGVSFTLVIPSGSATFSRTAQILQAELAPAGFKMSIQQVSPTDLFTDVYEHGQGDAVLTEELTNGPDLANNFEGEYTGIGFAGRELGDTNATLTPLIDQALASLSPSVQGPLMRKAGAIAMATGTEVPLIFEPSVVAYNKDRVGGTVVAPIGECRSNLAGIYIKKG
;
A
#
# COMPACT_ATOMS: atom_id res chain seq x y z
N VAL A 1 -23.26 -59.15 -22.17
CA VAL A 1 -24.59 -59.39 -21.59
C VAL A 1 -24.99 -58.05 -20.95
N ALA A 2 -25.58 -57.14 -21.70
CA ALA A 2 -27.01 -56.86 -21.86
C ALA A 2 -27.65 -56.45 -20.52
N ASP A 3 -28.34 -55.41 -20.33
CA ASP A 3 -29.39 -54.60 -21.00
C ASP A 3 -29.72 -53.45 -20.06
N GLY A 4 -30.01 -52.26 -20.40
CA GLY A 4 -31.02 -51.77 -21.30
C GLY A 4 -32.11 -51.00 -20.54
N ARG A 5 -32.37 -49.73 -21.02
CA ARG A 5 -33.64 -48.99 -21.01
C ARG A 5 -33.77 -47.77 -20.12
N SER A 6 -33.65 -46.63 -20.78
CA SER A 6 -34.65 -45.53 -20.60
C SER A 6 -36.03 -45.94 -21.14
N PRO A 7 -37.12 -45.27 -20.78
CA PRO A 7 -37.60 -44.08 -21.48
C PRO A 7 -38.35 -43.07 -20.59
N ALA A 8 -38.36 -41.82 -20.96
CA ALA A 8 -39.17 -41.07 -21.92
C ALA A 8 -40.33 -40.25 -21.32
N LEU A 9 -40.26 -38.93 -21.63
CA LEU A 9 -41.31 -38.04 -22.13
C LEU A 9 -42.55 -37.79 -21.28
N TRP A 10 -42.83 -36.46 -21.13
CA TRP A 10 -44.08 -35.79 -21.57
C TRP A 10 -43.97 -34.29 -21.25
N ARG A 11 -43.71 -33.42 -22.26
CA ARG A 11 -44.58 -32.56 -23.06
C ARG A 11 -45.36 -31.50 -22.25
N SER A 12 -45.05 -30.26 -22.61
CA SER A 12 -45.88 -29.07 -22.51
C SER A 12 -47.22 -29.23 -23.32
N PRO A 13 -48.22 -28.35 -23.24
CA PRO A 13 -48.13 -27.00 -23.80
C PRO A 13 -49.09 -25.88 -23.28
N ARG A 14 -48.80 -24.67 -23.74
CA ARG A 14 -49.69 -23.60 -24.29
C ARG A 14 -50.53 -22.70 -23.36
N THR A 15 -50.14 -21.44 -23.42
CA THR A 15 -50.80 -20.22 -23.99
C THR A 15 -52.07 -19.72 -23.33
N TRP A 16 -52.13 -18.40 -23.08
CA TRP A 16 -52.82 -17.35 -23.81
C TRP A 16 -52.76 -16.01 -23.08
N LEU A 17 -52.31 -15.00 -23.78
CA LEU A 17 -52.71 -13.62 -23.92
C LEU A 17 -53.86 -13.09 -23.04
N ALA A 18 -53.66 -11.90 -22.47
CA ALA A 18 -54.45 -10.70 -22.82
C ALA A 18 -53.98 -9.47 -22.04
N LEU A 19 -53.54 -8.49 -22.76
CA LEU A 19 -53.84 -7.05 -22.76
C LEU A 19 -54.60 -6.50 -21.53
N GLY A 20 -53.99 -5.51 -20.94
CA GLY A 20 -54.63 -4.59 -20.01
C GLY A 20 -53.79 -3.31 -19.87
N THR A 21 -54.02 -2.36 -20.78
CA THR A 21 -53.62 -0.97 -20.66
C THR A 21 -54.29 -0.32 -19.47
N ALA A 22 -53.51 0.29 -18.57
CA ALA A 22 -53.99 1.32 -17.68
C ALA A 22 -52.97 2.41 -17.53
N VAL A 23 -53.41 3.58 -17.83
CA VAL A 23 -52.76 4.88 -17.97
C VAL A 23 -52.60 5.53 -16.60
N LEU A 24 -51.43 6.15 -16.38
CA LEU A 24 -51.14 7.37 -15.64
C LEU A 24 -51.70 7.62 -14.25
N ALA A 25 -50.81 7.71 -13.27
CA ALA A 25 -50.81 8.88 -12.39
C ALA A 25 -49.40 9.10 -11.87
N GLY A 26 -48.82 10.22 -12.23
CA GLY A 26 -47.52 10.66 -11.80
C GLY A 26 -47.49 10.97 -10.30
N SER A 27 -46.40 10.60 -9.67
CA SER A 27 -45.98 11.22 -8.43
C SER A 27 -44.51 11.56 -8.61
N ALA A 28 -44.26 12.78 -9.07
CA ALA A 28 -42.96 13.40 -9.04
C ALA A 28 -42.61 13.62 -7.55
N LEU A 29 -41.80 12.75 -6.99
CA LEU A 29 -41.06 13.04 -5.78
C LEU A 29 -39.86 13.85 -6.20
N LEU A 30 -39.98 15.14 -6.03
CA LEU A 30 -38.90 16.12 -5.98
C LEU A 30 -37.91 15.69 -4.89
N VAL A 31 -36.84 15.01 -5.29
CA VAL A 31 -35.61 14.98 -4.49
C VAL A 31 -34.84 16.26 -4.77
N SER A 32 -35.32 17.34 -4.16
CA SER A 32 -34.55 18.58 -3.99
C SER A 32 -33.62 18.37 -2.82
N GLY A 33 -32.35 18.09 -3.14
CA GLY A 33 -31.31 17.90 -2.11
C GLY A 33 -29.92 17.69 -2.68
N ALA A 34 -29.66 18.08 -3.91
CA ALA A 34 -28.30 18.26 -4.39
C ALA A 34 -27.85 19.67 -3.99
N SER A 35 -27.20 19.75 -2.86
CA SER A 35 -26.52 20.96 -2.39
C SER A 35 -25.58 21.46 -3.46
N SER A 36 -25.86 22.63 -3.98
CA SER A 36 -25.01 23.46 -4.82
C SER A 36 -23.76 23.91 -4.06
N ALA A 37 -22.83 22.99 -3.84
CA ALA A 37 -21.49 23.28 -3.30
C ALA A 37 -20.42 23.43 -4.41
N SER A 38 -20.83 23.53 -5.69
CA SER A 38 -19.88 23.51 -6.82
C SER A 38 -19.60 24.85 -7.48
N ALA A 39 -20.16 25.98 -7.02
CA ALA A 39 -19.99 27.27 -7.70
C ALA A 39 -19.01 28.25 -7.04
N ALA A 40 -18.47 27.95 -5.84
CA ALA A 40 -17.60 28.89 -5.12
C ALA A 40 -16.09 28.63 -5.29
N THR A 41 -15.68 27.56 -5.95
CA THR A 41 -14.26 27.14 -6.01
C THR A 41 -13.46 27.82 -7.14
N GLY A 42 -14.09 28.34 -8.17
CA GLY A 42 -13.38 28.90 -9.34
C GLY A 42 -12.60 30.19 -9.10
N ASN A 43 -13.03 31.03 -8.16
CA ASN A 43 -12.41 32.35 -7.95
C ASN A 43 -11.20 32.36 -7.02
N ASN A 44 -10.94 31.30 -6.26
CA ASN A 44 -9.87 31.25 -5.25
C ASN A 44 -8.69 30.36 -5.62
N VAL A 45 -8.67 29.80 -6.84
CA VAL A 45 -7.55 28.96 -7.33
C VAL A 45 -6.46 29.83 -7.94
N ASN A 46 -5.22 29.66 -7.47
CA ASN A 46 -4.05 30.22 -8.12
C ASN A 46 -3.48 29.17 -9.11
N PRO A 47 -3.66 29.34 -10.44
CA PRO A 47 -3.23 28.34 -11.42
C PRO A 47 -1.71 28.20 -11.53
N GLU A 48 -0.95 29.23 -11.12
CA GLU A 48 0.51 29.21 -11.06
C GLU A 48 1.04 28.84 -9.67
N GLY A 49 0.13 28.46 -8.75
CA GLY A 49 0.50 28.15 -7.37
C GLY A 49 1.34 26.89 -7.27
N ILE A 50 2.49 27.00 -6.63
CA ILE A 50 3.38 25.88 -6.33
C ILE A 50 3.08 25.37 -4.93
N LEU A 51 2.76 24.09 -4.80
CA LEU A 51 2.60 23.41 -3.51
C LEU A 51 3.99 23.06 -2.97
N LYS A 52 4.35 23.57 -1.79
CA LYS A 52 5.53 23.12 -1.06
C LYS A 52 5.16 21.89 -0.24
N TYR A 53 5.60 20.74 -0.68
CA TYR A 53 5.32 19.45 -0.05
C TYR A 53 6.54 18.97 0.73
N GLY A 54 6.46 18.94 2.06
CA GLY A 54 7.54 18.44 2.92
C GLY A 54 7.65 16.92 2.86
N VAL A 55 8.85 16.42 2.71
CA VAL A 55 9.16 14.98 2.66
C VAL A 55 10.61 14.75 3.07
N ASP A 56 10.93 13.61 3.66
CA ASP A 56 12.34 13.25 3.95
C ASP A 56 13.02 12.70 2.69
N LEU A 57 13.53 13.60 1.84
CA LEU A 57 14.21 13.23 0.60
C LEU A 57 15.49 12.40 0.81
N ASN A 58 16.07 12.42 2.00
CA ASN A 58 17.29 11.67 2.28
C ASN A 58 17.01 10.20 2.60
N ASP A 59 15.81 9.91 3.08
CA ASP A 59 15.38 8.56 3.46
C ASP A 59 14.42 7.95 2.42
N THR A 60 13.54 8.77 1.82
CA THR A 60 12.44 8.29 0.99
C THR A 60 12.61 8.55 -0.51
N PHE A 61 13.77 8.98 -0.99
CA PHE A 61 14.04 9.19 -2.40
C PHE A 61 15.38 8.59 -2.83
N SER A 62 15.35 7.66 -3.78
CA SER A 62 16.52 6.92 -4.28
C SER A 62 17.54 7.77 -5.06
N ASN A 63 17.42 9.09 -5.04
CA ASN A 63 18.29 10.04 -5.78
C ASN A 63 18.39 9.79 -7.29
N THR A 64 17.37 9.17 -7.86
CA THR A 64 17.21 8.92 -9.30
C THR A 64 15.79 9.23 -9.73
N PHE A 65 15.60 9.68 -10.98
CA PHE A 65 14.29 9.83 -11.59
C PHE A 65 13.93 8.63 -12.49
N ASP A 66 14.73 7.57 -12.45
CA ASP A 66 14.47 6.33 -13.15
C ASP A 66 13.81 5.32 -12.21
N PRO A 67 12.51 5.02 -12.38
CA PRO A 67 11.80 4.02 -11.57
C PRO A 67 12.42 2.61 -11.62
N GLY A 68 13.07 2.25 -12.73
CA GLY A 68 13.75 0.97 -12.90
C GLY A 68 15.04 0.86 -12.06
N ALA A 69 15.66 2.00 -11.73
CA ALA A 69 16.85 2.06 -10.88
C ALA A 69 16.53 2.37 -9.41
N SER A 70 15.24 2.56 -9.07
CA SER A 70 14.83 2.88 -7.70
C SER A 70 14.98 1.67 -6.77
N THR A 71 15.57 1.94 -5.60
CA THR A 71 15.74 0.97 -4.50
C THR A 71 14.78 1.24 -3.33
N ASP A 72 13.97 2.29 -3.44
CA ASP A 72 13.06 2.73 -2.39
C ASP A 72 11.66 2.98 -2.98
N ASP A 73 10.68 2.28 -2.44
CA ASP A 73 9.28 2.39 -2.90
C ASP A 73 8.66 3.75 -2.53
N CYS A 74 9.16 4.45 -1.53
CA CYS A 74 8.70 5.80 -1.17
C CYS A 74 9.10 6.87 -2.19
N SER A 75 10.04 6.60 -3.08
CA SER A 75 10.29 7.41 -4.28
C SER A 75 9.03 7.57 -5.15
N TYR A 76 8.02 6.71 -4.95
CA TYR A 76 6.70 6.80 -5.59
C TYR A 76 6.06 8.18 -5.41
N GLN A 77 6.26 8.88 -4.31
CA GLN A 77 5.73 10.23 -4.09
C GLN A 77 6.15 11.20 -5.19
N VAL A 78 7.42 11.15 -5.58
CA VAL A 78 7.99 11.96 -6.67
C VAL A 78 7.62 11.37 -8.03
N TYR A 79 7.74 10.06 -8.17
CA TYR A 79 7.49 9.39 -9.44
C TYR A 79 6.03 9.50 -9.90
N SER A 80 5.06 9.40 -8.99
CA SER A 80 3.63 9.54 -9.33
C SER A 80 3.25 10.94 -9.82
N ALA A 81 4.07 11.94 -9.54
CA ALA A 81 3.92 13.27 -10.12
C ALA A 81 4.54 13.38 -11.53
N LEU A 82 5.58 12.58 -11.82
CA LEU A 82 6.30 12.58 -13.10
C LEU A 82 5.74 11.57 -14.11
N TYR A 83 5.26 10.43 -13.64
CA TYR A 83 4.90 9.31 -14.49
C TYR A 83 3.50 8.79 -14.18
N ASP A 84 2.70 8.60 -15.22
CA ASP A 84 1.50 7.78 -15.12
C ASP A 84 1.87 6.29 -15.23
N SER A 85 1.22 5.47 -14.43
CA SER A 85 1.18 4.02 -14.61
C SER A 85 0.07 3.60 -15.57
N LEU A 86 0.01 2.34 -15.96
CA LEU A 86 -1.08 1.85 -16.83
C LEU A 86 -2.44 1.95 -16.13
N LEU A 87 -2.48 1.67 -14.84
CA LEU A 87 -3.67 1.72 -14.00
C LEU A 87 -3.37 2.59 -12.78
N SER A 88 -4.40 2.93 -12.01
CA SER A 88 -4.27 3.57 -10.70
C SER A 88 -5.03 2.77 -9.65
N ALA A 89 -4.60 2.86 -8.39
CA ALA A 89 -5.32 2.29 -7.26
C ALA A 89 -5.96 3.40 -6.44
N ALA A 90 -7.20 3.16 -6.01
CA ALA A 90 -7.89 3.99 -5.02
C ALA A 90 -8.54 3.07 -3.99
N ASN A 91 -8.02 3.07 -2.77
CA ASN A 91 -8.42 2.15 -1.72
C ASN A 91 -8.33 0.68 -2.18
N THR A 92 -9.49 0.01 -2.34
CA THR A 92 -9.61 -1.40 -2.72
C THR A 92 -9.95 -1.60 -4.19
N THR A 93 -9.79 -0.58 -5.05
CA THR A 93 -10.17 -0.65 -6.46
C THR A 93 -9.02 -0.25 -7.38
N VAL A 94 -8.89 -1.00 -8.48
CA VAL A 94 -8.02 -0.65 -9.61
C VAL A 94 -8.85 0.12 -10.63
N ASN A 95 -8.33 1.28 -11.04
CA ASN A 95 -9.01 2.19 -11.97
C ASN A 95 -8.18 2.42 -13.23
N PRO A 96 -8.83 2.74 -14.35
CA PRO A 96 -8.16 3.18 -15.56
C PRO A 96 -7.27 4.43 -15.34
N LEU A 97 -6.09 4.45 -16.01
CA LEU A 97 -5.23 5.63 -16.09
C LEU A 97 -4.70 5.76 -17.53
N LEU A 98 -3.46 5.38 -17.85
CA LEU A 98 -3.01 5.32 -19.26
C LEU A 98 -3.66 4.17 -20.03
N ALA A 99 -4.00 3.06 -19.37
CA ALA A 99 -4.95 2.12 -19.92
C ALA A 99 -6.38 2.56 -19.60
N THR A 100 -7.22 2.72 -20.64
CA THR A 100 -8.63 3.11 -20.49
C THR A 100 -9.52 1.94 -20.05
N SER A 101 -9.06 0.71 -20.29
CA SER A 101 -9.69 -0.54 -19.87
C SER A 101 -8.69 -1.69 -19.95
N TYR A 102 -9.03 -2.79 -19.30
CA TYR A 102 -8.34 -4.06 -19.48
C TYR A 102 -9.33 -5.22 -19.45
N THR A 103 -8.89 -6.35 -19.98
CA THR A 103 -9.55 -7.66 -19.81
C THR A 103 -8.51 -8.67 -19.37
N ASP A 104 -8.88 -9.56 -18.46
CA ASP A 104 -7.96 -10.55 -17.90
C ASP A 104 -8.54 -11.95 -17.85
N THR A 105 -7.63 -12.90 -17.89
CA THR A 105 -7.78 -14.27 -17.43
C THR A 105 -6.69 -14.52 -16.37
N PRO A 106 -6.71 -15.60 -15.59
CA PRO A 106 -5.68 -15.84 -14.59
C PRO A 106 -4.23 -15.76 -15.11
N SER A 107 -4.00 -16.01 -16.40
CA SER A 107 -2.66 -16.07 -17.02
C SER A 107 -2.46 -15.11 -18.20
N SER A 108 -3.35 -14.15 -18.43
CA SER A 108 -3.22 -13.17 -19.50
C SER A 108 -3.96 -11.90 -19.18
N ILE A 109 -3.39 -10.74 -19.54
CA ILE A 109 -4.00 -9.43 -19.37
C ILE A 109 -3.86 -8.66 -20.67
N THR A 110 -4.96 -8.12 -21.19
CA THR A 110 -4.96 -7.24 -22.37
C THR A 110 -5.35 -5.83 -21.93
N PHE A 111 -4.49 -4.85 -22.20
CA PHE A 111 -4.71 -3.44 -21.92
C PHE A 111 -5.09 -2.69 -23.20
N HIS A 112 -6.05 -1.78 -23.08
CA HIS A 112 -6.41 -0.81 -24.12
C HIS A 112 -5.90 0.57 -23.70
N LEU A 113 -4.90 1.08 -24.40
CA LEU A 113 -4.22 2.32 -24.06
C LEU A 113 -5.05 3.55 -24.45
N ARG A 114 -4.82 4.65 -23.77
CA ARG A 114 -5.45 5.94 -24.04
C ARG A 114 -4.94 6.54 -25.34
N PRO A 115 -5.84 6.77 -26.34
CA PRO A 115 -5.42 7.41 -27.59
C PRO A 115 -4.96 8.85 -27.35
N GLY A 116 -3.85 9.23 -27.99
CA GLY A 116 -3.32 10.60 -27.96
C GLY A 116 -2.58 10.99 -26.67
N ALA A 117 -2.34 10.07 -25.73
CA ALA A 117 -1.42 10.30 -24.62
C ALA A 117 0.01 10.45 -25.14
N THR A 118 0.74 11.42 -24.60
CA THR A 118 2.13 11.74 -25.01
C THR A 118 3.02 11.92 -23.77
N PHE A 119 4.29 11.66 -23.96
CA PHE A 119 5.32 12.12 -23.03
C PHE A 119 5.51 13.64 -23.14
N SER A 120 6.19 14.24 -22.18
CA SER A 120 6.41 15.69 -22.10
C SER A 120 7.27 16.26 -23.25
N ASN A 121 8.06 15.42 -23.92
CA ASN A 121 8.82 15.76 -25.12
C ASN A 121 8.00 15.67 -26.41
N GLY A 122 6.74 15.19 -26.34
CA GLY A 122 5.82 15.06 -27.46
C GLY A 122 5.75 13.67 -28.09
N ASP A 123 6.59 12.74 -27.69
CA ASP A 123 6.57 11.36 -28.17
C ASP A 123 5.29 10.65 -27.72
N PRO A 124 4.65 9.80 -28.56
CA PRO A 124 3.39 9.18 -28.22
C PRO A 124 3.56 7.99 -27.27
N VAL A 125 2.62 7.83 -26.33
CA VAL A 125 2.48 6.61 -25.54
C VAL A 125 1.77 5.56 -26.38
N THR A 126 2.45 4.45 -26.66
CA THR A 126 1.99 3.35 -27.51
C THR A 126 2.27 2.00 -26.90
N ALA A 127 1.73 0.92 -27.48
CA ALA A 127 2.05 -0.44 -27.09
C ALA A 127 3.57 -0.72 -27.11
N ALA A 128 4.31 -0.15 -28.07
CA ALA A 128 5.76 -0.30 -28.15
C ALA A 128 6.49 0.42 -27.02
N THR A 129 6.05 1.63 -26.64
CA THR A 129 6.67 2.34 -25.52
C THR A 129 6.32 1.70 -24.18
N VAL A 130 5.11 1.12 -24.04
CA VAL A 130 4.72 0.34 -22.85
C VAL A 130 5.59 -0.90 -22.70
N GLU A 131 5.78 -1.67 -23.77
CA GLU A 131 6.68 -2.84 -23.73
C GLU A 131 8.09 -2.45 -23.30
N ALA A 132 8.65 -1.41 -23.91
CA ALA A 132 9.99 -0.92 -23.57
C ALA A 132 10.11 -0.44 -22.11
N SER A 133 9.07 0.23 -21.58
CA SER A 133 9.02 0.65 -20.17
C SER A 133 9.02 -0.56 -19.21
N ILE A 134 8.17 -1.54 -19.49
CA ILE A 134 8.07 -2.76 -18.67
C ILE A 134 9.38 -3.55 -18.73
N ASP A 135 9.97 -3.72 -19.91
CA ASP A 135 11.25 -4.43 -20.07
C ASP A 135 12.39 -3.72 -19.32
N HIS A 136 12.40 -2.39 -19.31
CA HIS A 136 13.37 -1.61 -18.57
C HIS A 136 13.19 -1.78 -17.05
N ILE A 137 11.97 -1.54 -16.53
CA ILE A 137 11.67 -1.63 -15.10
C ILE A 137 11.86 -3.06 -14.58
N LYS A 138 11.57 -4.07 -15.37
CA LYS A 138 11.78 -5.50 -15.05
C LYS A 138 13.24 -5.86 -14.76
N THR A 139 14.20 -5.03 -15.17
CA THR A 139 15.62 -5.26 -14.83
C THR A 139 15.94 -5.04 -13.35
N SER A 140 15.07 -4.35 -12.62
CA SER A 140 15.22 -4.13 -11.19
C SER A 140 14.97 -5.40 -10.37
N PRO A 141 15.84 -5.74 -9.41
CA PRO A 141 15.66 -6.91 -8.55
C PRO A 141 14.48 -6.78 -7.58
N PHE A 142 13.93 -5.56 -7.43
CA PHE A 142 12.82 -5.27 -6.52
C PHE A 142 11.43 -5.38 -7.19
N ARG A 143 11.37 -5.69 -8.50
CA ARG A 143 10.11 -5.72 -9.27
C ARG A 143 9.66 -7.15 -9.56
N PHE A 144 9.38 -7.90 -8.48
CA PHE A 144 9.08 -9.34 -8.54
C PHE A 144 7.86 -9.66 -9.40
N SER A 145 6.79 -8.87 -9.31
CA SER A 145 5.55 -9.09 -10.07
C SER A 145 5.79 -9.07 -11.59
N LEU A 146 6.75 -8.28 -12.07
CA LEU A 146 7.10 -8.24 -13.48
C LEU A 146 7.78 -9.53 -13.97
N THR A 147 8.37 -10.32 -13.08
CA THR A 147 8.98 -11.61 -13.43
C THR A 147 7.94 -12.65 -13.88
N TYR A 148 6.68 -12.42 -13.54
CA TYR A 148 5.57 -13.26 -13.99
C TYR A 148 5.17 -13.02 -15.43
N ILE A 149 5.56 -11.89 -16.04
CA ILE A 149 5.30 -11.59 -17.45
C ILE A 149 6.26 -12.45 -18.31
N GLN A 150 5.69 -13.47 -18.95
CA GLN A 150 6.42 -14.38 -19.85
C GLN A 150 6.68 -13.74 -21.21
N SER A 151 5.68 -13.08 -21.76
CA SER A 151 5.77 -12.39 -23.04
C SER A 151 4.80 -11.23 -23.14
N ILE A 152 5.19 -10.22 -23.92
CA ILE A 152 4.39 -9.04 -24.25
C ILE A 152 4.12 -9.09 -25.76
N GLN A 153 2.86 -8.89 -26.15
CA GLN A 153 2.43 -8.82 -27.53
C GLN A 153 1.79 -7.48 -27.85
N GLN A 154 2.39 -6.73 -28.76
CA GLN A 154 1.79 -5.54 -29.34
C GLN A 154 0.72 -5.99 -30.37
N VAL A 155 -0.57 -5.90 -30.03
CA VAL A 155 -1.67 -6.26 -30.93
C VAL A 155 -1.86 -5.17 -31.98
N ASN A 156 -1.78 -3.92 -31.54
CA ASN A 156 -1.79 -2.69 -32.37
C ASN A 156 -1.22 -1.53 -31.52
N PRO A 157 -1.05 -0.32 -32.06
CA PRO A 157 -0.45 0.80 -31.31
C PRO A 157 -1.14 1.14 -29.99
N THR A 158 -2.41 0.78 -29.80
CA THR A 158 -3.18 1.09 -28.58
C THR A 158 -3.69 -0.15 -27.85
N THR A 159 -3.22 -1.34 -28.21
CA THR A 159 -3.62 -2.60 -27.54
C THR A 159 -2.42 -3.50 -27.34
N ILE A 160 -2.20 -3.90 -26.09
CA ILE A 160 -1.06 -4.72 -25.67
C ILE A 160 -1.54 -5.87 -24.77
N THR A 161 -1.01 -7.06 -24.99
CA THR A 161 -1.35 -8.26 -24.21
C THR A 161 -0.11 -8.81 -23.50
N PHE A 162 -0.24 -9.02 -22.20
CA PHE A 162 0.75 -9.72 -21.37
C PHE A 162 0.31 -11.16 -21.19
N THR A 163 1.19 -12.11 -21.47
CA THR A 163 1.03 -13.52 -21.13
C THR A 163 1.87 -13.82 -19.90
N LEU A 164 1.28 -14.51 -18.92
CA LEU A 164 1.93 -14.80 -17.64
C LEU A 164 2.39 -16.25 -17.58
N ASN A 165 3.49 -16.49 -16.88
CA ASN A 165 4.07 -17.83 -16.69
C ASN A 165 3.36 -18.65 -15.60
N LYS A 166 2.50 -18.01 -14.80
CA LYS A 166 1.61 -18.63 -13.80
C LYS A 166 0.30 -17.82 -13.66
N PRO A 167 -0.76 -18.37 -13.03
CA PRO A 167 -2.05 -17.71 -12.93
C PRO A 167 -2.07 -16.65 -11.80
N VAL A 168 -1.43 -15.50 -12.00
CA VAL A 168 -1.28 -14.39 -11.04
C VAL A 168 -1.68 -13.05 -11.64
N ALA A 169 -2.71 -13.02 -12.47
CA ALA A 169 -3.14 -11.79 -13.12
C ALA A 169 -3.53 -10.68 -12.13
N GLY A 170 -4.05 -11.03 -10.96
CA GLY A 170 -4.35 -10.07 -9.89
C GLY A 170 -3.11 -9.32 -9.43
N ASP A 171 -2.04 -10.04 -9.11
CA ASP A 171 -0.77 -9.46 -8.69
C ASP A 171 -0.18 -8.52 -9.76
N VAL A 172 -0.13 -8.96 -11.02
CA VAL A 172 0.39 -8.12 -12.11
C VAL A 172 -0.51 -6.89 -12.35
N LEU A 173 -1.83 -7.01 -12.24
CA LEU A 173 -2.74 -5.86 -12.33
C LEU A 173 -2.49 -4.83 -11.22
N LEU A 174 -2.22 -5.29 -10.00
CA LEU A 174 -1.83 -4.40 -8.91
C LEU A 174 -0.50 -3.72 -9.22
N ALA A 175 0.52 -4.45 -9.64
CA ALA A 175 1.82 -3.91 -10.02
C ALA A 175 1.69 -2.80 -11.08
N MET A 176 0.73 -2.93 -12.02
CA MET A 176 0.43 -1.90 -13.03
C MET A 176 -0.20 -0.62 -12.46
N THR A 177 -0.52 -0.56 -11.17
CA THR A 177 -0.99 0.66 -10.50
C THR A 177 0.11 1.42 -9.78
N TYR A 178 1.31 0.89 -9.76
CA TYR A 178 2.44 1.37 -8.97
C TYR A 178 3.67 1.60 -9.84
N ILE A 179 4.87 1.63 -9.25
CA ILE A 179 6.15 1.88 -9.95
C ILE A 179 6.32 0.93 -11.15
N ASP A 180 5.95 -0.32 -10.99
CA ASP A 180 6.06 -1.36 -12.02
C ASP A 180 5.29 -1.05 -13.31
N GLY A 181 4.19 -0.31 -13.19
CA GLY A 181 3.35 0.09 -14.31
C GLY A 181 3.65 1.46 -14.89
N MET A 182 4.63 2.20 -14.35
CA MET A 182 4.97 3.55 -14.81
C MET A 182 5.53 3.56 -16.23
N GLN A 183 5.17 4.61 -16.99
CA GLN A 183 5.53 4.70 -18.40
C GLN A 183 6.65 5.71 -18.61
N LEU A 184 7.78 5.22 -19.08
CA LEU A 184 8.97 5.97 -19.43
C LEU A 184 9.09 6.07 -20.96
N ASP A 185 9.59 7.20 -21.44
CA ASP A 185 9.91 7.33 -22.87
C ASP A 185 11.19 6.55 -23.19
N PRO A 186 11.15 5.57 -24.10
CA PRO A 186 12.31 4.80 -24.49
C PRO A 186 13.47 5.65 -25.03
N ALA A 187 13.15 6.77 -25.69
CA ALA A 187 14.17 7.69 -26.23
C ALA A 187 14.91 8.45 -25.11
N ALA A 188 14.25 8.64 -23.97
CA ALA A 188 14.83 9.33 -22.81
C ALA A 188 15.47 8.38 -21.76
N LEU A 189 15.34 7.07 -21.90
CA LEU A 189 15.93 6.10 -20.94
C LEU A 189 17.42 6.32 -20.64
N PRO A 190 18.28 6.66 -21.60
CA PRO A 190 19.69 6.90 -21.30
C PRO A 190 19.95 8.06 -20.33
N THR A 191 19.00 8.97 -20.16
CA THR A 191 19.09 10.14 -19.27
C THR A 191 18.01 10.17 -18.21
N SER A 192 17.16 9.14 -18.12
CA SER A 192 15.99 9.10 -17.23
C SER A 192 16.32 9.34 -15.77
N SER A 193 17.51 8.93 -15.31
CA SER A 193 17.95 9.15 -13.93
C SER A 193 18.14 10.64 -13.55
N THR A 194 18.32 11.54 -14.53
CA THR A 194 18.60 12.96 -14.30
C THR A 194 17.69 13.90 -15.07
N VAL A 195 17.25 13.51 -16.26
CA VAL A 195 16.39 14.33 -17.16
C VAL A 195 15.26 13.45 -17.70
N PRO A 196 14.20 13.26 -16.90
CA PRO A 196 13.09 12.41 -17.29
C PRO A 196 12.20 13.06 -18.36
N ALA A 197 11.73 12.27 -19.32
CA ALA A 197 10.57 12.62 -20.15
C ALA A 197 9.30 12.08 -19.46
N SER A 198 8.52 12.98 -18.90
CA SER A 198 7.39 12.64 -18.04
C SER A 198 6.17 12.19 -18.83
N SER A 199 5.50 11.13 -18.43
CA SER A 199 4.15 10.75 -18.91
C SER A 199 3.03 11.31 -18.02
N GLY A 200 3.37 11.83 -16.85
CA GLY A 200 2.46 12.29 -15.81
C GLY A 200 2.17 13.80 -15.85
N PRO A 201 1.48 14.29 -14.78
CA PRO A 201 0.94 15.64 -14.70
C PRO A 201 2.00 16.74 -14.52
N PHE A 202 3.22 16.41 -14.13
CA PHE A 202 4.29 17.38 -13.91
C PHE A 202 5.57 16.97 -14.63
N THR A 203 6.47 17.93 -14.81
CA THR A 203 7.81 17.76 -15.40
C THR A 203 8.86 18.27 -14.45
N LEU A 204 10.06 17.68 -14.45
CA LEU A 204 11.19 18.13 -13.64
C LEU A 204 11.65 19.51 -14.10
N SER A 205 11.72 20.46 -13.17
CA SER A 205 12.24 21.80 -13.39
C SER A 205 13.63 22.02 -12.79
N SER A 206 13.84 21.56 -11.55
CA SER A 206 15.15 21.57 -10.90
C SER A 206 15.23 20.52 -9.80
N TYR A 207 16.44 20.07 -9.53
CA TYR A 207 16.77 19.12 -8.48
C TYR A 207 18.00 19.56 -7.72
N GLN A 208 17.90 19.64 -6.41
CA GLN A 208 18.98 19.85 -5.47
C GLN A 208 19.02 18.69 -4.49
N GLN A 209 19.95 17.78 -4.69
CA GLN A 209 20.07 16.55 -3.91
C GLN A 209 20.02 16.84 -2.39
N GLY A 210 19.17 16.09 -1.67
CA GLY A 210 18.98 16.24 -0.23
C GLY A 210 18.34 17.57 0.21
N SER A 211 17.82 18.38 -0.72
CA SER A 211 17.22 19.68 -0.43
C SER A 211 15.84 19.86 -1.04
N SER A 212 15.73 19.79 -2.37
CA SER A 212 14.42 19.96 -3.01
C SER A 212 14.34 19.38 -4.43
N ILE A 213 13.10 19.09 -4.86
CA ILE A 213 12.75 18.66 -6.21
C ILE A 213 11.60 19.54 -6.67
N LEU A 214 11.86 20.50 -7.56
CA LEU A 214 10.83 21.35 -8.12
C LEU A 214 10.29 20.77 -9.42
N LEU A 215 9.01 20.48 -9.42
CA LEU A 215 8.25 20.07 -10.59
C LEU A 215 7.31 21.19 -11.04
N LYS A 216 7.08 21.32 -12.35
CA LYS A 216 6.12 22.24 -12.95
C LYS A 216 5.04 21.50 -13.71
N ALA A 217 3.84 22.10 -13.82
CA ALA A 217 2.72 21.51 -14.53
C ALA A 217 3.10 21.12 -15.97
N ASN A 218 2.76 19.90 -16.36
CA ASN A 218 2.92 19.41 -17.73
C ASN A 218 1.74 19.91 -18.60
N HIS A 219 1.97 20.90 -19.41
CA HIS A 219 0.93 21.50 -20.25
C HIS A 219 0.44 20.58 -21.39
N THR A 220 1.15 19.50 -21.68
CA THR A 220 0.75 18.49 -22.68
C THR A 220 0.04 17.29 -22.05
N TYR A 221 -0.10 17.26 -20.71
CA TYR A 221 -0.75 16.17 -20.00
C TYR A 221 -2.19 15.95 -20.48
N TRP A 222 -2.57 14.69 -20.64
CA TRP A 222 -3.87 14.33 -21.21
C TRP A 222 -5.08 14.72 -20.33
N ASP A 223 -4.93 14.71 -18.98
CA ASP A 223 -5.99 15.13 -18.03
C ASP A 223 -5.64 16.44 -17.31
N LYS A 224 -5.76 17.53 -18.04
CA LYS A 224 -5.51 18.88 -17.51
C LYS A 224 -6.48 19.29 -16.41
N SER A 225 -7.62 18.60 -16.29
CA SER A 225 -8.66 18.96 -15.32
C SER A 225 -8.42 18.38 -13.92
N ALA A 226 -7.69 17.26 -13.83
CA ALA A 226 -7.42 16.58 -12.57
C ALA A 226 -6.46 17.37 -11.67
N TYR A 227 -5.51 18.12 -12.24
CA TYR A 227 -4.47 18.84 -11.52
C TYR A 227 -4.62 20.35 -11.67
N LYS A 228 -4.64 21.06 -10.54
CA LYS A 228 -4.88 22.52 -10.45
C LYS A 228 -3.67 23.28 -9.88
N LEU A 229 -2.54 22.63 -9.76
CA LEU A 229 -1.29 23.18 -9.28
C LEU A 229 -0.44 23.66 -10.48
N GLY A 230 0.21 24.81 -10.35
CA GLY A 230 1.25 25.26 -11.28
C GLY A 230 2.55 24.45 -11.13
N GLY A 231 2.72 23.78 -9.99
CA GLY A 231 3.85 22.90 -9.71
C GLY A 231 3.81 22.34 -8.30
N VAL A 232 4.77 21.48 -8.01
CA VAL A 232 5.05 20.92 -6.68
C VAL A 232 6.52 21.06 -6.40
N ASP A 233 6.86 21.58 -5.23
CA ASP A 233 8.21 21.64 -4.70
C ASP A 233 8.29 20.64 -3.52
N PHE A 234 8.89 19.48 -3.74
CA PHE A 234 9.19 18.54 -2.68
C PHE A 234 10.39 19.07 -1.90
N VAL A 235 10.19 19.43 -0.65
CA VAL A 235 11.18 20.10 0.21
C VAL A 235 11.62 19.13 1.30
N GLN A 236 12.94 19.02 1.49
CA GLN A 236 13.50 18.21 2.58
C GLN A 236 13.00 18.68 3.93
N VAL A 237 12.34 17.79 4.65
CA VAL A 237 11.94 17.94 6.06
C VAL A 237 12.23 16.61 6.75
N SER A 238 13.11 16.60 7.73
CA SER A 238 13.33 15.38 8.51
C SER A 238 12.21 15.15 9.51
N PRO A 239 11.86 13.87 9.79
CA PRO A 239 10.83 13.52 10.77
C PRO A 239 11.05 14.14 12.16
N GLY A 240 9.96 14.37 12.88
CA GLY A 240 9.95 14.86 14.25
C GLY A 240 9.74 16.38 14.35
N PRO A 241 10.35 17.09 15.35
CA PRO A 241 10.06 18.49 15.62
C PRO A 241 10.23 19.46 14.44
N GLN A 242 10.99 19.03 13.42
CA GLN A 242 11.18 19.81 12.19
C GLN A 242 9.89 19.87 11.34
N GLU A 243 9.05 18.83 11.35
CA GLU A 243 7.75 18.82 10.71
C GLU A 243 6.85 19.91 11.26
N VAL A 244 6.78 20.02 12.60
CA VAL A 244 6.00 21.04 13.31
C VAL A 244 6.48 22.45 12.94
N SER A 245 7.79 22.66 12.99
CA SER A 245 8.42 23.96 12.68
C SER A 245 8.25 24.35 11.21
N ALA A 246 8.34 23.41 10.29
CA ALA A 246 8.17 23.66 8.86
C ALA A 246 6.74 24.14 8.51
N LEU A 247 5.71 23.57 9.16
CA LEU A 247 4.32 24.03 9.04
C LEU A 247 4.10 25.38 9.70
N GLU A 248 4.61 25.57 10.92
CA GLU A 248 4.44 26.80 11.70
C GLU A 248 5.04 28.01 10.99
N THR A 249 6.22 27.85 10.42
CA THR A 249 6.92 28.92 9.69
C THR A 249 6.43 29.12 8.25
N GLY A 250 5.62 28.19 7.71
CA GLY A 250 5.20 28.19 6.31
C GLY A 250 6.34 27.83 5.35
N ALA A 251 7.38 27.15 5.84
CA ALA A 251 8.43 26.59 4.98
C ALA A 251 7.86 25.55 4.03
N VAL A 252 6.85 24.81 4.49
CA VAL A 252 6.01 23.92 3.68
C VAL A 252 4.53 24.25 3.79
N ASP A 253 3.77 23.90 2.78
CA ASP A 253 2.31 24.05 2.74
C ASP A 253 1.59 22.79 3.22
N MET A 254 2.22 21.62 3.09
CA MET A 254 1.66 20.30 3.37
C MET A 254 2.78 19.30 3.60
N LEU A 255 2.60 18.34 4.51
CA LEU A 255 3.49 17.17 4.68
C LEU A 255 2.78 16.05 5.43
N PRO A 256 3.21 14.77 5.23
CA PRO A 256 2.94 13.68 6.16
C PRO A 256 3.54 14.02 7.52
N ILE A 257 2.92 13.61 8.61
CA ILE A 257 3.44 13.82 9.97
C ILE A 257 3.52 12.49 10.72
N GLN A 258 4.53 12.39 11.55
CA GLN A 258 4.67 11.25 12.44
C GLN A 258 3.58 11.26 13.53
N PRO A 259 3.09 10.09 13.98
CA PRO A 259 2.04 10.00 15.01
C PRO A 259 2.36 10.73 16.31
N GLU A 260 3.61 10.79 16.70
CA GLU A 260 4.07 11.50 17.90
C GLU A 260 3.92 13.02 17.80
N ASP A 261 4.02 13.60 16.60
CA ASP A 261 3.91 15.04 16.37
C ASP A 261 2.45 15.50 16.17
N TYR A 262 1.51 14.57 16.06
CA TYR A 262 0.10 14.85 15.84
C TYR A 262 -0.47 15.88 16.81
N ALA A 263 -0.19 15.74 18.10
CA ALA A 263 -0.73 16.65 19.13
C ALA A 263 -0.17 18.08 18.98
N ALA A 264 1.12 18.21 18.68
CA ALA A 264 1.79 19.50 18.47
C ALA A 264 1.28 20.17 17.20
N VAL A 265 1.21 19.44 16.09
CA VAL A 265 0.71 19.94 14.80
C VAL A 265 -0.76 20.34 14.89
N LYS A 266 -1.59 19.55 15.58
CA LYS A 266 -3.01 19.85 15.79
C LYS A 266 -3.25 21.15 16.58
N ALA A 267 -2.31 21.54 17.42
CA ALA A 267 -2.39 22.78 18.21
C ALA A 267 -2.01 24.02 17.39
N LEU A 268 -1.40 23.88 16.21
CA LEU A 268 -1.03 25.01 15.36
C LEU A 268 -2.27 25.70 14.81
N PRO A 269 -2.30 27.05 14.76
CA PRO A 269 -3.36 27.80 14.12
C PRO A 269 -3.33 27.52 12.60
N ASN A 270 -4.50 27.56 11.97
CA ASN A 270 -4.67 27.44 10.52
C ASN A 270 -4.15 26.12 9.88
N VAL A 271 -3.81 25.11 10.68
CA VAL A 271 -3.46 23.79 10.18
C VAL A 271 -4.71 22.91 10.07
N GLY A 272 -4.87 22.27 8.93
CA GLY A 272 -5.80 21.18 8.69
C GLY A 272 -5.08 19.85 8.82
N ILE A 273 -5.81 18.83 9.24
CA ILE A 273 -5.30 17.45 9.29
C ILE A 273 -6.27 16.57 8.52
N ALA A 274 -5.75 15.80 7.60
CA ALA A 274 -6.46 14.69 6.97
C ALA A 274 -5.86 13.37 7.46
N THR A 275 -6.73 12.39 7.70
CA THR A 275 -6.32 11.05 8.11
C THR A 275 -6.95 10.02 7.18
N THR A 276 -6.19 9.01 6.81
CA THR A 276 -6.70 7.84 6.07
C THR A 276 -6.37 6.58 6.87
N LYS A 277 -7.28 5.63 6.83
CA LYS A 277 -7.00 4.30 7.37
C LYS A 277 -6.04 3.61 6.42
N SER A 278 -4.91 3.19 6.93
CA SER A 278 -3.98 2.35 6.20
C SER A 278 -4.20 0.88 6.55
N GLU A 279 -3.86 0.01 5.62
CA GLU A 279 -3.76 -1.43 5.85
C GLU A 279 -2.35 -1.81 6.29
N ASP A 280 -1.39 -0.86 6.18
CA ASP A 280 -0.04 -1.04 6.69
C ASP A 280 -0.07 -1.22 8.20
N TYR A 281 0.77 -2.09 8.69
CA TYR A 281 0.76 -2.37 10.12
C TYR A 281 2.16 -2.66 10.68
N LEU A 282 2.38 -2.12 11.87
CA LEU A 282 3.53 -2.45 12.69
C LEU A 282 3.40 -3.89 13.16
N VAL A 283 4.46 -4.68 13.02
CA VAL A 283 4.48 -6.11 13.31
C VAL A 283 5.78 -6.54 13.97
N MET A 284 5.69 -7.49 14.88
CA MET A 284 6.85 -8.22 15.37
C MET A 284 6.87 -9.61 14.72
N GLN A 285 7.82 -9.83 13.83
CA GLN A 285 8.07 -11.12 13.17
C GLN A 285 9.04 -11.96 14.00
N THR A 286 8.77 -13.25 14.13
CA THR A 286 9.59 -14.17 14.95
C THR A 286 10.37 -15.13 14.07
N ARG A 287 11.64 -15.39 14.42
CA ARG A 287 12.49 -16.36 13.71
C ARG A 287 12.15 -17.78 14.15
N GLN A 288 11.45 -18.51 13.29
CA GLN A 288 11.00 -19.87 13.61
C GLN A 288 12.07 -20.95 13.44
N SER A 289 13.17 -20.65 12.77
CA SER A 289 14.29 -21.57 12.59
C SER A 289 15.11 -21.83 13.86
N GLY A 290 14.92 -20.99 14.92
CA GLY A 290 15.68 -21.03 16.17
C GLY A 290 14.82 -20.95 17.43
N ALA A 291 15.39 -21.38 18.57
CA ALA A 291 14.77 -21.17 19.87
C ALA A 291 14.81 -19.67 20.22
N PRO A 292 13.78 -19.16 20.97
CA PRO A 292 12.66 -19.90 21.53
C PRO A 292 11.46 -20.02 20.61
N PHE A 293 11.49 -19.40 19.42
CA PHE A 293 10.32 -19.27 18.55
C PHE A 293 10.11 -20.44 17.59
N ASN A 294 10.99 -21.45 17.58
CA ASN A 294 10.71 -22.73 16.93
C ASN A 294 9.58 -23.53 17.61
N ASP A 295 9.24 -23.20 18.88
CA ASP A 295 8.06 -23.78 19.55
C ASP A 295 6.79 -22.93 19.27
N PRO A 296 5.79 -23.46 18.54
CA PRO A 296 4.55 -22.73 18.25
C PRO A 296 3.74 -22.38 19.51
N LYS A 297 3.95 -23.08 20.64
CA LYS A 297 3.29 -22.76 21.91
C LYS A 297 3.87 -21.49 22.53
N VAL A 298 5.17 -21.27 22.39
CA VAL A 298 5.83 -20.04 22.81
C VAL A 298 5.32 -18.86 21.98
N ARG A 299 5.23 -19.02 20.66
CA ARG A 299 4.66 -17.99 19.76
C ARG A 299 3.20 -17.68 20.10
N ALA A 300 2.37 -18.71 20.33
CA ALA A 300 0.98 -18.53 20.74
C ALA A 300 0.84 -17.82 22.11
N ALA A 301 1.78 -18.02 23.04
CA ALA A 301 1.80 -17.31 24.31
C ALA A 301 2.11 -15.82 24.13
N MET A 302 3.01 -15.46 23.20
CA MET A 302 3.38 -14.09 22.87
C MET A 302 2.15 -13.24 22.48
N GLU A 303 1.23 -13.80 21.72
CA GLU A 303 0.01 -13.12 21.28
C GLU A 303 -0.86 -12.59 22.44
N TYR A 304 -0.86 -13.28 23.57
CA TYR A 304 -1.60 -12.85 24.77
C TYR A 304 -0.79 -11.91 25.68
N ALA A 305 0.49 -11.71 25.39
CA ALA A 305 1.38 -10.91 26.22
C ALA A 305 1.48 -9.44 25.76
N VAL A 306 0.91 -9.08 24.63
CA VAL A 306 0.99 -7.74 24.02
C VAL A 306 -0.28 -6.93 24.25
N ASP A 307 -0.15 -5.73 24.84
CA ASP A 307 -1.23 -4.73 24.96
C ASP A 307 -1.26 -3.77 23.77
N ARG A 308 -1.84 -4.23 22.67
CA ARG A 308 -1.98 -3.43 21.44
C ARG A 308 -2.71 -2.10 21.66
N LYS A 309 -3.64 -2.03 22.63
CA LYS A 309 -4.33 -0.78 22.95
C LYS A 309 -3.41 0.19 23.68
N GLY A 310 -2.58 -0.33 24.59
CA GLY A 310 -1.56 0.45 25.28
C GLY A 310 -0.57 1.05 24.28
N ILE A 311 -0.05 0.24 23.36
CA ILE A 311 0.85 0.68 22.29
C ILE A 311 0.18 1.76 21.44
N ASN A 312 -1.05 1.54 20.94
CA ASN A 312 -1.77 2.52 20.13
C ASN A 312 -1.90 3.89 20.82
N ASN A 313 -2.25 3.88 22.10
CA ASN A 313 -2.41 5.13 22.85
C ASN A 313 -1.06 5.83 23.09
N ALA A 314 -0.02 5.08 23.39
CA ALA A 314 1.27 5.64 23.78
C ALA A 314 2.13 6.07 22.59
N VAL A 315 2.07 5.36 21.47
CA VAL A 315 2.90 5.61 20.27
C VAL A 315 2.13 6.35 19.21
N PHE A 316 0.90 5.93 18.91
CA PHE A 316 0.10 6.44 17.79
C PHE A 316 -0.97 7.46 18.22
N SER A 317 -0.90 8.00 19.43
CA SER A 317 -1.87 8.98 19.95
C SER A 317 -3.35 8.50 19.85
N GLY A 318 -3.57 7.20 19.83
CA GLY A 318 -4.88 6.56 19.66
C GLY A 318 -5.44 6.60 18.24
N LEU A 319 -4.67 7.09 17.26
CA LEU A 319 -5.10 7.25 15.85
C LEU A 319 -5.09 5.94 15.08
N GLY A 320 -4.17 5.02 15.43
CA GLY A 320 -4.07 3.71 14.83
C GLY A 320 -5.19 2.77 15.27
N GLN A 321 -5.20 1.57 14.73
CA GLN A 321 -6.13 0.52 15.13
C GLN A 321 -5.36 -0.72 15.61
N PRO A 322 -5.62 -1.23 16.84
CA PRO A 322 -5.02 -2.47 17.31
C PRO A 322 -5.22 -3.63 16.32
N ALA A 323 -4.13 -4.24 15.88
CA ALA A 323 -4.12 -5.33 14.91
C ALA A 323 -4.07 -6.68 15.63
N TYR A 324 -5.14 -7.46 15.52
CA TYR A 324 -5.24 -8.82 16.09
C TYR A 324 -5.15 -9.91 15.03
N GLN A 325 -4.96 -9.52 13.79
CA GLN A 325 -4.77 -10.33 12.61
C GLN A 325 -4.25 -9.44 11.47
N PRO A 326 -3.66 -10.01 10.41
CA PRO A 326 -3.06 -9.23 9.31
C PRO A 326 -4.04 -8.37 8.52
N PHE A 327 -5.33 -8.71 8.55
CA PHE A 327 -6.36 -8.00 7.78
C PHE A 327 -7.23 -7.13 8.68
N PRO A 328 -7.31 -5.81 8.44
CA PRO A 328 -8.16 -4.93 9.21
C PRO A 328 -9.66 -5.12 8.88
N SER A 329 -10.51 -4.67 9.81
CA SER A 329 -11.95 -4.96 9.77
C SER A 329 -12.72 -4.39 8.58
N TRP A 330 -12.10 -3.50 7.80
CA TRP A 330 -12.69 -2.91 6.59
C TRP A 330 -12.29 -3.62 5.30
N THR A 331 -11.44 -4.65 5.37
CA THR A 331 -11.04 -5.45 4.20
C THR A 331 -11.81 -6.76 4.10
N ALA A 332 -11.84 -7.31 2.89
CA ALA A 332 -12.49 -8.60 2.64
C ALA A 332 -11.77 -9.78 3.30
N GLY A 333 -10.48 -9.62 3.63
CA GLY A 333 -9.65 -10.62 4.32
C GLY A 333 -9.92 -10.73 5.82
N TYR A 334 -10.64 -9.80 6.41
CA TYR A 334 -10.93 -9.82 7.85
C TYR A 334 -11.72 -11.05 8.28
N ASN A 335 -11.17 -11.79 9.25
CA ASN A 335 -11.84 -12.96 9.83
C ASN A 335 -12.43 -12.62 11.20
N LYS A 336 -13.76 -12.46 11.24
CA LYS A 336 -14.50 -12.13 12.46
C LYS A 336 -14.30 -13.15 13.59
N ALA A 337 -14.07 -14.43 13.27
CA ALA A 337 -13.87 -15.47 14.27
C ALA A 337 -12.49 -15.39 14.94
N VAL A 338 -11.49 -14.85 14.24
CA VAL A 338 -10.16 -14.53 14.80
C VAL A 338 -10.23 -13.23 15.58
N GLY A 339 -10.73 -12.17 14.95
CA GLY A 339 -11.06 -10.87 15.54
C GLY A 339 -10.18 -10.48 16.73
N ASN A 340 -10.81 -10.11 17.84
CA ASN A 340 -10.11 -9.72 19.09
C ASN A 340 -9.78 -10.92 20.00
N LYS A 341 -9.45 -12.08 19.46
CA LYS A 341 -9.14 -13.30 20.23
C LYS A 341 -7.93 -13.10 21.15
N TYR A 342 -6.91 -12.39 20.67
CA TYR A 342 -5.62 -12.25 21.34
C TYR A 342 -5.54 -10.97 22.16
N THR A 343 -6.49 -10.78 23.09
CA THR A 343 -6.46 -9.63 24.01
C THR A 343 -5.35 -9.80 25.06
N TYR A 344 -4.85 -8.70 25.60
CA TYR A 344 -3.78 -8.68 26.61
C TYR A 344 -4.16 -9.47 27.88
N GLN A 345 -3.47 -10.57 28.12
CA GLN A 345 -3.69 -11.51 29.23
C GLN A 345 -2.34 -12.08 29.68
N PRO A 346 -1.45 -11.30 30.33
CA PRO A 346 -0.08 -11.73 30.65
C PRO A 346 -0.03 -12.94 31.56
N ALA A 347 -0.99 -13.11 32.49
CA ALA A 347 -1.09 -14.29 33.34
C ALA A 347 -1.37 -15.57 32.53
N LYS A 348 -2.22 -15.49 31.51
CA LYS A 348 -2.49 -16.58 30.57
C LYS A 348 -1.24 -16.92 29.76
N ALA A 349 -0.57 -15.90 29.22
CA ALA A 349 0.68 -16.08 28.47
C ALA A 349 1.73 -16.80 29.30
N LYS A 350 1.91 -16.39 30.58
CA LYS A 350 2.83 -17.04 31.54
C LYS A 350 2.47 -18.51 31.78
N ALA A 351 1.20 -18.81 31.96
CA ALA A 351 0.74 -20.18 32.12
C ALA A 351 0.99 -21.03 30.88
N MET A 352 0.80 -20.45 29.67
CA MET A 352 1.11 -21.13 28.41
C MET A 352 2.60 -21.41 28.25
N LEU A 353 3.49 -20.47 28.61
CA LEU A 353 4.93 -20.68 28.59
C LEU A 353 5.33 -21.81 29.56
N ALA A 354 4.80 -21.82 30.79
CA ALA A 354 5.07 -22.89 31.73
C ALA A 354 4.61 -24.25 31.20
N ALA A 355 3.44 -24.32 30.56
CA ALA A 355 2.90 -25.55 29.97
C ALA A 355 3.69 -26.01 28.72
N SER A 356 4.45 -25.13 28.07
CA SER A 356 5.36 -25.45 26.96
C SER A 356 6.77 -25.84 27.41
N GLY A 357 7.00 -26.03 28.72
CA GLY A 357 8.30 -26.42 29.25
C GLY A 357 9.19 -25.25 29.70
N HIS A 358 8.67 -24.03 29.71
CA HIS A 358 9.41 -22.81 30.08
C HIS A 358 8.86 -22.15 31.38
N PRO A 359 8.85 -22.83 32.55
CA PRO A 359 8.26 -22.29 33.78
C PRO A 359 9.02 -21.06 34.32
N HIS A 360 10.27 -20.86 33.89
CA HIS A 360 11.12 -19.70 34.25
C HIS A 360 11.15 -18.62 33.16
N GLY A 361 10.29 -18.77 32.13
CA GLY A 361 10.23 -17.88 30.95
C GLY A 361 11.28 -18.20 29.92
N VAL A 362 11.31 -17.35 28.87
CA VAL A 362 12.24 -17.44 27.75
C VAL A 362 12.95 -16.11 27.55
N SER A 363 14.18 -16.15 27.03
CA SER A 363 14.93 -14.96 26.66
C SER A 363 15.02 -14.88 25.12
N PHE A 364 14.96 -13.66 24.57
CA PHE A 364 15.12 -13.43 23.13
C PHE A 364 15.60 -12.01 22.85
N THR A 365 16.16 -11.79 21.66
CA THR A 365 16.60 -10.49 21.16
C THR A 365 15.66 -10.00 20.08
N LEU A 366 15.06 -8.81 20.29
CA LEU A 366 14.31 -8.07 19.30
C LEU A 366 15.24 -7.10 18.58
N VAL A 367 15.35 -7.22 17.26
CA VAL A 367 16.07 -6.26 16.43
C VAL A 367 15.09 -5.20 15.93
N ILE A 368 15.53 -3.94 15.95
CA ILE A 368 14.75 -2.80 15.44
C ILE A 368 15.64 -1.90 14.58
N PRO A 369 15.09 -1.20 13.56
CA PRO A 369 15.83 -0.16 12.86
C PRO A 369 16.11 1.01 13.80
N SER A 370 17.32 1.59 13.67
CA SER A 370 17.69 2.80 14.40
C SER A 370 17.12 4.05 13.69
N GLY A 371 17.01 5.16 14.44
CA GLY A 371 16.57 6.45 13.89
C GLY A 371 15.07 6.71 14.05
N SER A 372 14.22 5.68 14.13
CA SER A 372 12.77 5.84 14.32
C SER A 372 12.38 5.87 15.80
N ALA A 373 11.67 6.93 16.20
CA ALA A 373 11.08 7.03 17.54
C ALA A 373 9.95 6.01 17.74
N THR A 374 9.16 5.76 16.70
CA THR A 374 8.05 4.78 16.69
C THR A 374 8.55 3.38 17.04
N PHE A 375 9.58 2.88 16.34
CA PHE A 375 10.17 1.57 16.63
C PHE A 375 10.79 1.52 18.04
N SER A 376 11.55 2.55 18.41
CA SER A 376 12.24 2.59 19.72
C SER A 376 11.25 2.60 20.89
N ARG A 377 10.20 3.41 20.82
CA ARG A 377 9.16 3.49 21.86
C ARG A 377 8.32 2.21 21.91
N THR A 378 7.94 1.66 20.77
CA THR A 378 7.19 0.40 20.70
C THR A 378 7.99 -0.74 21.32
N ALA A 379 9.28 -0.87 20.99
CA ALA A 379 10.14 -1.90 21.56
C ALA A 379 10.28 -1.78 23.08
N GLN A 380 10.42 -0.56 23.62
CA GLN A 380 10.48 -0.35 25.08
C GLN A 380 9.17 -0.72 25.78
N ILE A 381 8.02 -0.40 25.16
CA ILE A 381 6.71 -0.78 25.70
C ILE A 381 6.56 -2.32 25.65
N LEU A 382 6.88 -2.95 24.51
CA LEU A 382 6.87 -4.41 24.40
C LEU A 382 7.75 -5.07 25.46
N GLN A 383 8.95 -4.54 25.71
CA GLN A 383 9.85 -5.07 26.75
C GLN A 383 9.18 -5.06 28.13
N ALA A 384 8.50 -3.97 28.47
CA ALA A 384 7.79 -3.84 29.74
C ALA A 384 6.56 -4.76 29.85
N GLU A 385 5.78 -4.87 28.75
CA GLU A 385 4.55 -5.68 28.71
C GLU A 385 4.82 -7.19 28.70
N LEU A 386 5.88 -7.61 28.05
CA LEU A 386 6.26 -9.01 27.90
C LEU A 386 6.87 -9.60 29.18
N ALA A 387 7.52 -8.76 29.99
CA ALA A 387 8.21 -9.22 31.23
C ALA A 387 7.29 -9.93 32.22
N PRO A 388 6.07 -9.45 32.57
CA PRO A 388 5.14 -10.14 33.47
C PRO A 388 4.68 -11.51 32.91
N ALA A 389 4.67 -11.67 31.60
CA ALA A 389 4.32 -12.92 30.93
C ALA A 389 5.47 -13.94 30.91
N GLY A 390 6.68 -13.54 31.31
CA GLY A 390 7.86 -14.41 31.37
C GLY A 390 8.77 -14.32 30.15
N PHE A 391 8.58 -13.36 29.28
CA PHE A 391 9.49 -13.08 28.17
C PHE A 391 10.55 -12.07 28.61
N LYS A 392 11.82 -12.43 28.48
CA LYS A 392 12.98 -11.60 28.83
C LYS A 392 13.57 -11.06 27.50
N MET A 393 13.04 -9.95 27.04
CA MET A 393 13.41 -9.34 25.76
C MET A 393 14.60 -8.40 25.94
N SER A 394 15.64 -8.54 25.11
CA SER A 394 16.66 -7.53 24.85
C SER A 394 16.37 -6.81 23.55
N ILE A 395 16.72 -5.52 23.45
CA ILE A 395 16.53 -4.71 22.26
C ILE A 395 17.91 -4.46 21.64
N GLN A 396 18.01 -4.71 20.34
CA GLN A 396 19.17 -4.40 19.53
C GLN A 396 18.78 -3.47 18.39
N GLN A 397 19.52 -2.38 18.22
CA GLN A 397 19.33 -1.45 17.12
C GLN A 397 20.37 -1.71 16.03
N VAL A 398 19.93 -1.69 14.78
CA VAL A 398 20.78 -1.75 13.58
C VAL A 398 20.42 -0.58 12.66
N SER A 399 21.31 -0.19 11.75
CA SER A 399 20.93 0.83 10.76
C SER A 399 19.83 0.28 9.83
N PRO A 400 18.97 1.11 9.26
CA PRO A 400 17.99 0.64 8.26
C PRO A 400 18.64 -0.12 7.10
N THR A 401 19.81 0.32 6.65
CA THR A 401 20.59 -0.33 5.58
C THR A 401 21.06 -1.73 5.98
N ASP A 402 21.51 -1.90 7.24
CA ASP A 402 22.05 -3.17 7.73
C ASP A 402 20.93 -4.12 8.18
N LEU A 403 19.70 -3.61 8.41
CA LEU A 403 18.56 -4.43 8.86
C LEU A 403 18.35 -5.63 7.94
N PHE A 404 18.36 -5.37 6.62
CA PHE A 404 18.17 -6.42 5.63
C PHE A 404 19.28 -7.48 5.71
N THR A 405 20.53 -7.04 5.63
CA THR A 405 21.69 -7.93 5.63
C THR A 405 21.84 -8.66 6.97
N ASP A 406 21.77 -7.93 8.08
CA ASP A 406 22.02 -8.51 9.40
C ASP A 406 20.90 -9.45 9.85
N VAL A 407 19.63 -9.04 9.69
CA VAL A 407 18.50 -9.84 10.18
C VAL A 407 18.12 -10.93 9.19
N TYR A 408 17.90 -10.57 7.92
CA TYR A 408 17.35 -11.53 6.96
C TYR A 408 18.44 -12.42 6.35
N GLU A 409 19.61 -11.90 5.97
CA GLU A 409 20.67 -12.74 5.37
C GLU A 409 21.55 -13.45 6.42
N HIS A 410 21.92 -12.75 7.50
CA HIS A 410 22.84 -13.30 8.50
C HIS A 410 22.14 -13.89 9.74
N GLY A 411 20.83 -13.76 9.83
CA GLY A 411 20.04 -14.36 10.89
C GLY A 411 20.22 -13.73 12.27
N GLN A 412 20.55 -12.44 12.34
CA GLN A 412 20.74 -11.74 13.60
C GLN A 412 19.41 -11.54 14.33
N GLY A 413 19.39 -11.76 15.64
CA GLY A 413 18.21 -11.64 16.49
C GLY A 413 17.25 -12.83 16.38
N ASP A 414 16.32 -12.90 17.34
CA ASP A 414 15.30 -13.93 17.43
C ASP A 414 13.93 -13.42 16.92
N ALA A 415 13.77 -12.11 16.86
CA ALA A 415 12.62 -11.41 16.31
C ALA A 415 13.05 -10.06 15.75
N VAL A 416 12.25 -9.53 14.81
CA VAL A 416 12.42 -8.19 14.24
C VAL A 416 11.11 -7.41 14.39
N LEU A 417 11.20 -6.13 14.72
CA LEU A 417 10.08 -5.19 14.66
C LEU A 417 10.19 -4.43 13.33
N THR A 418 9.17 -4.56 12.51
CA THR A 418 9.11 -3.98 11.17
C THR A 418 7.70 -3.51 10.85
N GLU A 419 7.53 -2.89 9.72
CA GLU A 419 6.24 -2.54 9.13
C GLU A 419 5.96 -3.45 7.95
N GLU A 420 4.71 -3.91 7.87
CA GLU A 420 4.17 -4.56 6.68
C GLU A 420 3.46 -3.52 5.84
N LEU A 421 4.04 -3.20 4.71
CA LEU A 421 3.49 -2.26 3.76
C LEU A 421 2.48 -2.97 2.85
N THR A 422 1.25 -2.49 2.81
CA THR A 422 0.24 -3.08 1.95
C THR A 422 0.20 -2.37 0.60
N ASN A 423 0.06 -3.16 -0.46
CA ASN A 423 0.06 -2.63 -1.82
C ASN A 423 -1.36 -2.31 -2.35
N GLY A 424 -2.30 -1.93 -1.45
CA GLY A 424 -3.63 -1.48 -1.87
C GLY A 424 -4.64 -2.64 -2.03
N PRO A 425 -5.30 -2.80 -3.21
CA PRO A 425 -6.44 -3.70 -3.33
C PRO A 425 -6.12 -5.20 -3.30
N ASP A 426 -4.84 -5.61 -3.33
CA ASP A 426 -4.44 -7.01 -3.27
C ASP A 426 -4.13 -7.46 -1.85
N LEU A 427 -4.99 -8.30 -1.29
CA LEU A 427 -4.80 -8.88 0.03
C LEU A 427 -3.79 -10.04 0.05
N ALA A 428 -3.40 -10.56 -1.10
CA ALA A 428 -2.57 -11.75 -1.22
C ALA A 428 -1.09 -11.44 -1.44
N ASN A 429 -0.77 -10.29 -2.03
CA ASN A 429 0.59 -9.92 -2.41
C ASN A 429 1.54 -9.92 -1.19
N ASN A 430 1.18 -9.26 -0.11
CA ASN A 430 1.99 -9.25 1.11
C ASN A 430 2.14 -10.65 1.71
N PHE A 431 1.05 -11.44 1.72
CA PHE A 431 1.10 -12.81 2.20
C PHE A 431 2.02 -13.71 1.37
N GLU A 432 2.18 -13.44 0.07
CA GLU A 432 3.18 -14.15 -0.74
C GLU A 432 4.59 -13.90 -0.22
N GLY A 433 4.92 -12.65 0.08
CA GLY A 433 6.21 -12.25 0.63
C GLY A 433 6.49 -12.84 2.01
N GLU A 434 5.48 -12.86 2.87
CA GLU A 434 5.62 -13.25 4.27
C GLU A 434 5.61 -14.76 4.49
N TYR A 435 4.77 -15.51 3.76
CA TYR A 435 4.45 -16.90 4.07
C TYR A 435 4.82 -17.90 3.00
N THR A 436 5.43 -17.46 1.90
CA THR A 436 5.97 -18.35 0.87
C THR A 436 7.47 -18.22 0.79
N GLY A 437 8.15 -19.18 0.20
CA GLY A 437 9.61 -19.10 0.02
C GLY A 437 10.07 -18.10 -1.06
N ILE A 438 9.17 -17.25 -1.57
CA ILE A 438 9.46 -16.24 -2.58
C ILE A 438 9.95 -14.95 -1.93
N GLY A 439 9.28 -14.51 -0.86
CA GLY A 439 9.66 -13.30 -0.13
C GLY A 439 10.76 -13.52 0.90
N PHE A 440 11.31 -12.42 1.39
CA PHE A 440 12.42 -12.44 2.35
C PHE A 440 12.00 -12.99 3.70
N ALA A 441 10.89 -12.51 4.26
CA ALA A 441 10.46 -12.93 5.59
C ALA A 441 10.15 -14.43 5.63
N GLY A 442 9.37 -14.94 4.67
CA GLY A 442 9.06 -16.35 4.58
C GLY A 442 10.29 -17.23 4.47
N ARG A 443 11.26 -16.82 3.65
CA ARG A 443 12.49 -17.60 3.40
C ARG A 443 13.47 -17.53 4.58
N GLU A 444 13.75 -16.33 5.08
CA GLU A 444 14.87 -16.09 6.00
C GLU A 444 14.45 -16.24 7.47
N LEU A 445 13.20 -15.93 7.82
CA LEU A 445 12.68 -16.19 9.16
C LEU A 445 12.20 -17.63 9.36
N GLY A 446 12.18 -18.42 8.27
CA GLY A 446 11.80 -19.83 8.30
C GLY A 446 10.29 -20.07 8.29
N ASP A 447 9.52 -19.12 7.79
CA ASP A 447 8.06 -19.20 7.74
C ASP A 447 7.52 -19.62 6.36
N THR A 448 7.98 -20.73 5.87
CA THR A 448 7.35 -21.37 4.71
C THR A 448 6.23 -22.30 5.17
N ASN A 449 4.99 -21.83 5.06
CA ASN A 449 3.84 -22.65 5.44
C ASN A 449 3.17 -23.25 4.21
N ALA A 450 3.46 -24.53 3.94
CA ALA A 450 2.90 -25.27 2.80
C ALA A 450 1.35 -25.29 2.75
N THR A 451 0.68 -25.02 3.87
CA THR A 451 -0.79 -24.93 3.92
C THR A 451 -1.28 -23.57 3.40
N LEU A 452 -0.47 -22.51 3.50
CA LEU A 452 -0.82 -21.16 3.05
C LEU A 452 -0.59 -20.98 1.55
N THR A 453 0.49 -21.52 1.02
CA THR A 453 0.87 -21.36 -0.40
C THR A 453 -0.30 -21.59 -1.38
N PRO A 454 -1.07 -22.69 -1.32
CA PRO A 454 -2.17 -22.90 -2.25
C PRO A 454 -3.33 -21.87 -2.12
N LEU A 455 -3.50 -21.27 -0.94
CA LEU A 455 -4.53 -20.23 -0.74
C LEU A 455 -4.07 -18.90 -1.31
N ILE A 456 -2.80 -18.59 -1.14
CA ILE A 456 -2.15 -17.40 -1.67
C ILE A 456 -2.12 -17.44 -3.20
N ASP A 457 -1.64 -18.55 -3.79
CA ASP A 457 -1.59 -18.73 -5.24
C ASP A 457 -2.96 -18.55 -5.90
N GLN A 458 -4.02 -19.08 -5.28
CA GLN A 458 -5.39 -18.90 -5.79
C GLN A 458 -5.87 -17.45 -5.65
N ALA A 459 -5.46 -16.74 -4.60
CA ALA A 459 -5.86 -15.37 -4.38
C ALA A 459 -5.15 -14.40 -5.34
N LEU A 460 -3.88 -14.63 -5.66
CA LEU A 460 -3.10 -13.82 -6.61
C LEU A 460 -3.65 -13.87 -8.05
N ALA A 461 -4.50 -14.85 -8.35
CA ALA A 461 -5.10 -14.98 -9.68
C ALA A 461 -6.14 -13.89 -10.00
N SER A 462 -6.65 -13.14 -9.01
CA SER A 462 -7.72 -12.15 -9.22
C SER A 462 -7.76 -11.10 -8.11
N LEU A 463 -7.89 -9.82 -8.48
CA LEU A 463 -8.12 -8.71 -7.53
C LEU A 463 -9.57 -8.63 -7.00
N SER A 464 -10.46 -9.55 -7.40
CA SER A 464 -11.85 -9.51 -6.93
C SER A 464 -11.94 -9.82 -5.42
N PRO A 465 -12.48 -8.89 -4.59
CA PRO A 465 -12.68 -9.14 -3.16
C PRO A 465 -13.54 -10.36 -2.87
N SER A 466 -14.42 -10.77 -3.80
CA SER A 466 -15.23 -11.98 -3.68
C SER A 466 -14.44 -13.27 -3.86
N VAL A 467 -13.32 -13.22 -4.56
CA VAL A 467 -12.37 -14.33 -4.74
C VAL A 467 -11.32 -14.31 -3.61
N GLN A 468 -10.63 -13.20 -3.44
CA GLN A 468 -9.55 -13.09 -2.44
C GLN A 468 -10.06 -13.20 -1.00
N GLY A 469 -11.16 -12.52 -0.67
CA GLY A 469 -11.65 -12.42 0.70
C GLY A 469 -11.83 -13.76 1.41
N PRO A 470 -12.54 -14.76 0.86
CA PRO A 470 -12.67 -16.08 1.48
C PRO A 470 -11.34 -16.81 1.67
N LEU A 471 -10.41 -16.68 0.71
CA LEU A 471 -9.09 -17.32 0.74
C LEU A 471 -8.22 -16.66 1.81
N MET A 472 -8.17 -15.33 1.84
CA MET A 472 -7.36 -14.57 2.80
C MET A 472 -7.91 -14.64 4.22
N ARG A 473 -9.23 -14.70 4.43
CA ARG A 473 -9.80 -15.02 5.76
C ARG A 473 -9.30 -16.36 6.31
N LYS A 474 -9.18 -17.35 5.44
CA LYS A 474 -8.67 -18.68 5.84
C LYS A 474 -7.16 -18.62 6.07
N ALA A 475 -6.42 -17.95 5.19
CA ALA A 475 -4.97 -17.77 5.31
C ALA A 475 -4.60 -17.01 6.59
N GLY A 476 -5.23 -15.86 6.85
CA GLY A 476 -5.01 -15.10 8.09
C GLY A 476 -5.33 -15.88 9.37
N ALA A 477 -6.36 -16.73 9.36
CA ALA A 477 -6.65 -17.59 10.50
C ALA A 477 -5.55 -18.64 10.75
N ILE A 478 -4.94 -19.17 9.70
CA ILE A 478 -3.82 -20.11 9.79
C ILE A 478 -2.57 -19.38 10.28
N ALA A 479 -2.24 -18.21 9.70
CA ALA A 479 -1.11 -17.38 10.11
C ALA A 479 -1.18 -17.06 11.61
N MET A 480 -2.31 -16.59 12.10
CA MET A 480 -2.53 -16.32 13.53
C MET A 480 -2.48 -17.56 14.42
N ALA A 481 -2.81 -18.73 13.89
CA ALA A 481 -2.73 -20.00 14.64
C ALA A 481 -1.29 -20.51 14.74
N THR A 482 -0.44 -20.21 13.76
CA THR A 482 1.00 -20.56 13.79
C THR A 482 1.84 -19.58 14.58
N GLY A 483 1.34 -18.34 14.78
CA GLY A 483 2.01 -17.29 15.56
C GLY A 483 3.34 -16.84 14.96
N THR A 484 3.46 -16.86 13.64
CA THR A 484 4.64 -16.46 12.91
C THR A 484 4.96 -15.00 13.13
N GLU A 485 3.94 -14.18 13.01
CA GLU A 485 3.98 -12.77 13.28
C GLU A 485 3.01 -12.39 14.40
N VAL A 486 3.32 -11.30 15.05
CA VAL A 486 2.49 -10.66 16.07
C VAL A 486 2.10 -9.28 15.54
N PRO A 487 0.95 -9.15 14.82
CA PRO A 487 0.46 -7.86 14.37
C PRO A 487 0.17 -6.95 15.55
N LEU A 488 0.60 -5.71 15.49
CA LEU A 488 0.52 -4.77 16.61
C LEU A 488 -0.53 -3.68 16.36
N ILE A 489 -0.29 -2.83 15.37
CA ILE A 489 -1.13 -1.66 15.08
C ILE A 489 -1.25 -1.50 13.57
N PHE A 490 -2.47 -1.38 13.04
CA PHE A 490 -2.68 -0.77 11.74
C PHE A 490 -2.42 0.71 11.87
N GLU A 491 -1.47 1.20 11.10
CA GLU A 491 -0.95 2.55 11.25
C GLU A 491 -1.90 3.59 10.66
N PRO A 492 -2.04 4.76 11.28
CA PRO A 492 -2.79 5.84 10.68
C PRO A 492 -1.90 6.56 9.69
N SER A 493 -2.37 6.79 8.48
CA SER A 493 -1.74 7.79 7.63
C SER A 493 -2.29 9.17 7.96
N VAL A 494 -1.42 10.12 8.22
CA VAL A 494 -1.77 11.47 8.65
C VAL A 494 -1.02 12.49 7.79
N VAL A 495 -1.74 13.46 7.22
CA VAL A 495 -1.15 14.59 6.53
C VAL A 495 -1.66 15.89 7.14
N ALA A 496 -0.74 16.81 7.38
CA ALA A 496 -1.04 18.16 7.84
C ALA A 496 -0.86 19.17 6.70
N TYR A 497 -1.68 20.21 6.69
CA TYR A 497 -1.62 21.23 5.64
C TYR A 497 -2.07 22.61 6.15
N ASN A 498 -1.51 23.66 5.57
CA ASN A 498 -1.90 25.04 5.84
C ASN A 498 -3.24 25.35 5.17
N LYS A 499 -4.32 25.54 5.97
CA LYS A 499 -5.68 25.83 5.48
C LYS A 499 -5.80 27.15 4.74
N ASP A 500 -4.92 28.12 5.00
CA ASP A 500 -4.99 29.43 4.33
C ASP A 500 -4.41 29.36 2.92
N ARG A 501 -3.47 28.44 2.68
CA ARG A 501 -2.78 28.27 1.42
C ARG A 501 -3.32 27.14 0.56
N VAL A 502 -3.60 25.98 1.18
CA VAL A 502 -4.05 24.78 0.48
C VAL A 502 -5.56 24.72 0.41
N GLY A 503 -6.09 24.46 -0.75
CA GLY A 503 -7.51 24.23 -1.01
C GLY A 503 -7.75 22.93 -1.75
N GLY A 504 -9.02 22.54 -1.86
CA GLY A 504 -9.41 21.26 -2.46
C GLY A 504 -9.61 20.16 -1.42
N THR A 505 -9.66 18.92 -1.89
CA THR A 505 -9.80 17.74 -1.02
C THR A 505 -8.42 17.18 -0.74
N VAL A 506 -7.91 17.44 0.47
CA VAL A 506 -6.68 16.83 0.95
C VAL A 506 -7.01 15.45 1.51
N VAL A 507 -6.35 14.44 0.98
CA VAL A 507 -6.45 13.05 1.43
C VAL A 507 -5.07 12.64 1.91
N ALA A 508 -4.97 12.04 3.08
CA ALA A 508 -3.70 11.45 3.52
C ALA A 508 -3.30 10.29 2.60
N PRO A 509 -2.00 10.05 2.41
CA PRO A 509 -1.52 8.95 1.60
C PRO A 509 -2.16 7.62 1.99
N ILE A 510 -2.31 6.72 1.03
CA ILE A 510 -2.58 5.31 1.33
C ILE A 510 -1.21 4.65 1.41
N GLY A 511 -0.91 4.05 2.55
CA GLY A 511 0.46 3.71 2.86
C GLY A 511 1.32 4.97 3.05
N GLU A 512 2.52 4.85 3.53
CA GLU A 512 3.37 6.01 3.87
C GLU A 512 3.66 6.92 2.68
N CYS A 513 3.65 6.39 1.48
CA CYS A 513 4.28 7.05 0.34
C CYS A 513 3.35 7.31 -0.85
N ARG A 514 2.05 7.02 -0.79
CA ARG A 514 1.12 7.17 -1.93
C ARG A 514 0.34 8.46 -1.86
N SER A 515 1.01 9.59 -2.03
CA SER A 515 0.37 10.90 -2.05
C SER A 515 -0.51 11.09 -3.29
N ASN A 516 -1.70 11.67 -3.08
CA ASN A 516 -2.57 12.06 -4.18
C ASN A 516 -2.64 13.58 -4.27
N LEU A 517 -2.08 14.15 -5.35
CA LEU A 517 -2.07 15.59 -5.62
C LEU A 517 -3.28 16.05 -6.43
N ALA A 518 -4.11 15.12 -6.94
CA ALA A 518 -5.29 15.46 -7.74
C ALA A 518 -6.32 16.24 -6.93
N GLY A 519 -6.87 17.29 -7.52
CA GLY A 519 -7.90 18.13 -6.89
C GLY A 519 -7.38 19.10 -5.84
N ILE A 520 -6.11 19.05 -5.44
CA ILE A 520 -5.45 20.04 -4.57
C ILE A 520 -5.10 21.29 -5.40
N TYR A 521 -5.18 22.46 -4.77
CA TYR A 521 -4.76 23.73 -5.37
C TYR A 521 -4.21 24.70 -4.32
N ILE A 522 -3.40 25.65 -4.75
CA ILE A 522 -2.98 26.78 -3.94
C ILE A 522 -4.02 27.90 -4.08
N LYS A 523 -4.43 28.47 -2.96
CA LYS A 523 -5.35 29.61 -2.90
C LYS A 523 -4.66 30.88 -3.37
N LYS A 524 -5.42 31.79 -3.99
CA LYS A 524 -4.97 33.17 -4.18
C LYS A 524 -4.79 33.83 -2.83
N GLY A 525 -3.68 34.53 -2.64
CA GLY A 525 -3.39 35.34 -1.45
C GLY A 525 -4.28 36.57 -1.35
#